data_18b221674e70b1c2eeb0cfef0e87a0b6
#
_entry.id   18b221674e70b1c2eeb0cfef0e87a0b6
#
_cell.length_a   1.000
_cell.length_b   1.000
_cell.length_c   1.000
_cell.angle_alpha   90.00
_cell.angle_beta   90.00
_cell.angle_gamma   90.00
#
_symmetry.space_group_name_H-M   'P 1'
#
loop_
_entity.id
_entity.type
_entity.pdbx_description
1 polymer ?
#
loop_
_entity_poly.entity_id
_entity_poly.type
_entity_poly.pdbx_seq_one_letter_code
_entity_poly.pdbx_strand_id
1 'polypeptide(L)'
;MGIGRYMARGIAKELDNKSREFYEFVMPAIDMFEDGNDLVVAIDLPGFAKKDINLRINANILSIIAKREQDEVNGTVYYRHRPAKIDKKVVLPISVKEEDKIVGKATHENGVVTLKIPIPKSTNIPIT
;
A
#
# COMPACT_ATOMS: atom_id res chain seq x y z
N MET A 1 -5.58 40.89 -16.15
CA MET A 1 -5.87 39.45 -16.23
C MET A 1 -4.67 38.53 -16.25
N GLY A 2 -3.50 38.93 -16.62
CA GLY A 2 -2.36 38.03 -16.81
C GLY A 2 -1.72 37.50 -15.53
N ILE A 3 -1.25 38.37 -14.66
CA ILE A 3 -0.39 37.98 -13.55
C ILE A 3 -1.17 37.26 -12.43
N GLY A 4 -2.31 37.79 -12.01
CA GLY A 4 -3.08 37.18 -10.94
C GLY A 4 -3.61 35.79 -11.28
N ARG A 5 -4.05 35.59 -12.51
CA ARG A 5 -4.55 34.31 -13.01
C ARG A 5 -3.42 33.29 -13.16
N TYR A 6 -2.26 33.74 -13.56
CA TYR A 6 -1.07 32.91 -13.71
C TYR A 6 -0.57 32.44 -12.33
N MET A 7 -0.53 33.32 -11.35
CA MET A 7 -0.14 32.99 -9.98
C MET A 7 -1.11 32.02 -9.33
N ALA A 8 -2.41 32.19 -9.54
CA ALA A 8 -3.42 31.27 -9.01
C ALA A 8 -3.25 29.85 -9.54
N ARG A 9 -2.92 29.70 -10.84
CA ARG A 9 -2.65 28.39 -11.43
C ARG A 9 -1.39 27.73 -10.83
N GLY A 10 -0.33 28.51 -10.64
CA GLY A 10 0.90 28.01 -10.03
C GLY A 10 0.68 27.50 -8.60
N ILE A 11 -0.05 28.28 -7.79
CA ILE A 11 -0.38 27.92 -6.41
C ILE A 11 -1.27 26.66 -6.38
N ALA A 12 -2.29 26.59 -7.23
CA ALA A 12 -3.18 25.44 -7.28
C ALA A 12 -2.43 24.16 -7.66
N LYS A 13 -1.50 24.24 -8.63
CA LYS A 13 -0.69 23.10 -9.03
C LYS A 13 0.23 22.62 -7.92
N GLU A 14 0.85 23.54 -7.20
CA GLU A 14 1.73 23.21 -6.06
C GLU A 14 0.95 22.56 -4.93
N LEU A 15 -0.22 23.09 -4.57
CA LEU A 15 -1.09 22.51 -3.54
C LEU A 15 -1.57 21.12 -3.94
N ASP A 16 -1.87 20.92 -5.23
CA ASP A 16 -2.31 19.62 -5.74
C ASP A 16 -1.18 18.57 -5.62
N ASN A 17 0.05 18.94 -5.96
CA ASN A 17 1.21 18.07 -5.81
C ASN A 17 1.44 17.69 -4.36
N LYS A 18 1.35 18.63 -3.43
CA LYS A 18 1.48 18.37 -1.99
C LYS A 18 0.37 17.46 -1.47
N SER A 19 -0.86 17.67 -1.94
CA SER A 19 -1.99 16.82 -1.57
C SER A 19 -1.77 15.39 -2.06
N ARG A 20 -1.28 15.21 -3.28
CA ARG A 20 -0.97 13.88 -3.82
C ARG A 20 0.13 13.21 -3.01
N GLU A 21 1.20 13.92 -2.67
CA GLU A 21 2.28 13.40 -1.82
C GLU A 21 1.75 12.97 -0.46
N PHE A 22 0.83 13.73 0.13
CA PHE A 22 0.18 13.35 1.37
C PHE A 22 -0.60 12.05 1.23
N TYR A 23 -1.42 11.90 0.18
CA TYR A 23 -2.16 10.66 -0.07
C TYR A 23 -1.23 9.48 -0.33
N GLU A 24 -0.14 9.68 -1.06
CA GLU A 24 0.86 8.64 -1.28
C GLU A 24 1.57 8.23 0.02
N PHE A 25 1.68 9.15 0.97
CA PHE A 25 2.27 8.89 2.27
C PHE A 25 1.35 8.10 3.21
N VAL A 26 0.07 8.46 3.28
CA VAL A 26 -0.90 7.83 4.19
C VAL A 26 -1.56 6.59 3.62
N MET A 27 -1.64 6.49 2.30
CA MET A 27 -2.20 5.33 1.62
C MET A 27 -1.15 4.22 1.49
N PRO A 28 -1.53 2.99 1.34
CA PRO A 28 -2.91 2.51 1.21
C PRO A 28 -3.62 2.36 2.56
N ALA A 29 -4.96 2.32 2.50
CA ALA A 29 -5.75 1.93 3.66
C ALA A 29 -5.56 0.43 3.90
N ILE A 30 -5.31 0.05 5.13
CA ILE A 30 -4.98 -1.32 5.50
C ILE A 30 -5.81 -1.74 6.71
N ASP A 31 -6.46 -2.90 6.59
CA ASP A 31 -7.04 -3.60 7.74
C ASP A 31 -6.16 -4.80 8.05
N MET A 32 -5.89 -5.02 9.31
CA MET A 32 -5.09 -6.15 9.76
C MET A 32 -5.76 -6.79 10.96
N PHE A 33 -6.02 -8.09 10.88
CA PHE A 33 -6.72 -8.82 11.94
C PHE A 33 -6.37 -10.31 11.87
N GLU A 34 -6.66 -11.01 12.95
CA GLU A 34 -6.52 -12.46 12.98
C GLU A 34 -7.85 -13.12 12.65
N ASP A 35 -7.80 -14.14 11.82
CA ASP A 35 -8.94 -14.99 11.48
C ASP A 35 -8.51 -16.45 11.55
N GLY A 36 -8.99 -17.14 12.58
CA GLY A 36 -8.54 -18.50 12.85
C GLY A 36 -7.05 -18.53 13.15
N ASN A 37 -6.29 -19.26 12.35
CA ASN A 37 -4.84 -19.40 12.49
C ASN A 37 -4.06 -18.49 11.54
N ASP A 38 -4.74 -17.56 10.90
CA ASP A 38 -4.13 -16.67 9.91
C ASP A 38 -4.15 -15.23 10.36
N LEU A 39 -3.08 -14.51 10.06
CA LEU A 39 -3.07 -13.06 10.06
C LEU A 39 -3.57 -12.61 8.69
N VAL A 40 -4.62 -11.80 8.66
CA VAL A 40 -5.21 -11.29 7.43
C VAL A 40 -4.86 -9.82 7.30
N VAL A 41 -4.31 -9.46 6.15
CA VAL A 41 -3.99 -8.07 5.82
C VAL A 41 -4.74 -7.72 4.55
N ALA A 42 -5.70 -6.80 4.64
CA ALA A 42 -6.44 -6.30 3.49
C ALA A 42 -5.90 -4.93 3.11
N ILE A 43 -5.49 -4.78 1.87
CA ILE A 43 -4.81 -3.58 1.37
C ILE A 43 -5.59 -3.01 0.20
N ASP A 44 -6.06 -1.77 0.33
CA ASP A 44 -6.74 -1.07 -0.75
C ASP A 44 -5.75 -0.56 -1.78
N LEU A 45 -5.76 -1.17 -2.95
CA LEU A 45 -4.90 -0.76 -4.07
C LEU A 45 -5.75 -0.60 -5.35
N PRO A 46 -6.79 0.25 -5.32
CA PRO A 46 -7.65 0.44 -6.49
C PRO A 46 -6.88 1.09 -7.63
N GLY A 47 -7.09 0.59 -8.83
CA GLY A 47 -6.43 1.12 -10.02
C GLY A 47 -5.02 0.61 -10.27
N PHE A 48 -4.49 -0.24 -9.40
CA PHE A 48 -3.20 -0.89 -9.62
C PHE A 48 -3.42 -2.29 -10.17
N ALA A 49 -2.70 -2.63 -11.24
CA ALA A 49 -2.77 -3.97 -11.82
C ALA A 49 -1.98 -4.95 -10.94
N LYS A 50 -2.43 -6.18 -10.88
CA LYS A 50 -1.77 -7.24 -10.11
C LYS A 50 -0.28 -7.34 -10.44
N LYS A 51 0.09 -7.25 -11.70
CA LYS A 51 1.48 -7.33 -12.17
C LYS A 51 2.37 -6.19 -11.64
N ASP A 52 1.76 -5.08 -11.24
CA ASP A 52 2.47 -3.88 -10.79
C ASP A 52 2.48 -3.74 -9.26
N ILE A 53 1.99 -4.76 -8.56
CA ILE A 53 1.96 -4.83 -7.10
C ILE A 53 2.99 -5.85 -6.66
N ASN A 54 3.88 -5.44 -5.75
CA ASN A 54 4.88 -6.31 -5.18
C ASN A 54 4.75 -6.29 -3.65
N LEU A 55 4.58 -7.47 -3.07
CA LEU A 55 4.52 -7.67 -1.63
C LEU A 55 5.72 -8.50 -1.19
N ARG A 56 6.38 -8.04 -0.15
CA ARG A 56 7.54 -8.74 0.40
C ARG A 56 7.48 -8.70 1.93
N ILE A 57 7.77 -9.83 2.56
CA ILE A 57 7.89 -9.90 4.01
C ILE A 57 9.34 -10.22 4.36
N ASN A 58 9.90 -9.42 5.26
CA ASN A 58 11.21 -9.66 5.83
C ASN A 58 11.09 -9.53 7.35
N ALA A 59 11.26 -10.64 8.07
CA ALA A 59 11.03 -10.73 9.51
C ALA A 59 9.59 -10.30 9.86
N ASN A 60 9.43 -9.15 10.51
CA ASN A 60 8.11 -8.62 10.88
C ASN A 60 7.71 -7.40 10.06
N ILE A 61 8.35 -7.17 8.91
CA ILE A 61 8.07 -6.02 8.06
C ILE A 61 7.45 -6.48 6.76
N LEU A 62 6.25 -5.97 6.46
CA LEU A 62 5.60 -6.13 5.18
C LEU A 62 5.89 -4.90 4.33
N SER A 63 6.52 -5.11 3.18
CA SER A 63 6.75 -4.06 2.18
C SER A 63 5.72 -4.16 1.09
N ILE A 64 5.04 -3.05 0.81
CA ILE A 64 4.00 -2.95 -0.22
C ILE A 64 4.49 -1.93 -1.24
N ILE A 65 4.75 -2.38 -2.45
CA ILE A 65 5.17 -1.51 -3.55
C ILE A 65 4.20 -1.69 -4.70
N ALA A 66 3.64 -0.60 -5.18
CA ALA A 66 2.74 -0.60 -6.31
C ALA A 66 3.02 0.61 -7.18
N LYS A 67 2.90 0.42 -8.48
CA LYS A 67 3.09 1.49 -9.47
C LYS A 67 2.01 1.41 -10.53
N ARG A 68 1.63 2.56 -11.05
CA ARG A 68 0.78 2.64 -12.23
C ARG A 68 1.21 3.84 -13.06
N GLU A 69 1.00 3.74 -14.35
CA GLU A 69 1.22 4.89 -15.23
C GLU A 69 0.10 5.89 -15.04
N GLN A 70 0.45 7.16 -15.06
CA GLN A 70 -0.52 8.24 -15.10
C GLN A 70 -0.82 8.59 -16.54
N ASP A 71 -2.10 8.77 -16.85
CA ASP A 71 -2.51 9.25 -18.17
C ASP A 71 -2.06 10.69 -18.36
N GLU A 72 -1.55 10.99 -19.56
CA GLU A 72 -1.25 12.35 -19.93
C GLU A 72 -2.55 13.11 -20.15
N VAL A 73 -2.63 14.30 -19.57
CA VAL A 73 -3.78 15.18 -19.72
C VAL A 73 -3.36 16.39 -20.54
N ASN A 74 -4.02 16.58 -21.69
CA ASN A 74 -3.73 17.70 -22.57
C ASN A 74 -4.45 19.00 -22.19
N GLY A 75 -5.17 19.00 -21.09
CA GLY A 75 -5.91 20.14 -20.58
C GLY A 75 -5.39 20.64 -19.26
N THR A 76 -6.16 21.50 -18.62
CA THR A 76 -5.85 21.98 -17.28
C THR A 76 -6.24 20.93 -16.25
N VAL A 77 -5.30 20.56 -15.39
CA VAL A 77 -5.56 19.62 -14.30
C VAL A 77 -5.99 20.41 -13.07
N TYR A 78 -7.19 20.14 -12.56
CA TYR A 78 -7.68 20.76 -11.34
C TYR A 78 -7.33 19.95 -10.09
N TYR A 79 -7.48 18.63 -10.16
CA TYR A 79 -7.13 17.72 -9.06
C TYR A 79 -6.46 16.49 -9.63
N ARG A 80 -5.44 16.01 -8.92
CA ARG A 80 -4.73 14.79 -9.25
C ARG A 80 -4.23 14.13 -7.97
N HIS A 81 -5.19 13.66 -7.18
CA HIS A 81 -4.90 13.09 -5.85
C HIS A 81 -4.70 11.59 -5.86
N ARG A 82 -5.15 10.89 -6.91
CA ARG A 82 -5.01 9.45 -6.98
C ARG A 82 -3.55 9.05 -7.03
N PRO A 83 -3.07 8.20 -6.09
CA PRO A 83 -1.66 7.82 -6.06
C PRO A 83 -1.22 7.09 -7.32
N ALA A 84 -0.06 7.42 -7.84
CA ALA A 84 0.60 6.70 -8.94
C ALA A 84 1.63 5.70 -8.43
N LYS A 85 2.08 5.89 -7.20
CA LYS A 85 3.10 5.05 -6.56
C LYS A 85 2.75 4.85 -5.09
N ILE A 86 2.84 3.61 -4.66
CA ILE A 86 2.73 3.23 -3.25
C ILE A 86 4.04 2.56 -2.86
N ASP A 87 4.62 3.01 -1.76
CA ASP A 87 5.80 2.40 -1.15
C ASP A 87 5.61 2.47 0.36
N LYS A 88 5.08 1.41 0.94
CA LYS A 88 4.68 1.37 2.33
C LYS A 88 5.30 0.19 3.04
N LYS A 89 5.81 0.44 4.25
CA LYS A 89 6.27 -0.62 5.14
C LYS A 89 5.35 -0.68 6.34
N VAL A 90 4.91 -1.88 6.66
CA VAL A 90 3.95 -2.13 7.74
C VAL A 90 4.56 -3.13 8.71
N VAL A 91 4.52 -2.81 9.99
CA VAL A 91 4.99 -3.73 11.02
C VAL A 91 3.91 -4.77 11.30
N LEU A 92 4.28 -6.03 11.19
CA LEU A 92 3.40 -7.15 11.49
C LEU A 92 3.54 -7.55 12.98
N PRO A 93 2.45 -8.05 13.60
CA PRO A 93 2.53 -8.58 14.97
C PRO A 93 3.21 -9.94 15.06
N ILE A 94 3.59 -10.52 13.93
CA ILE A 94 4.27 -11.81 13.83
C ILE A 94 5.59 -11.63 13.09
N SER A 95 6.54 -12.52 13.33
CA SER A 95 7.81 -12.55 12.60
C SER A 95 7.90 -13.83 11.80
N VAL A 96 8.30 -13.72 10.55
CA VAL A 96 8.46 -14.84 9.64
C VAL A 96 9.95 -15.17 9.54
N LYS A 97 10.28 -16.45 9.67
CA LYS A 97 11.65 -16.93 9.57
C LYS A 97 12.05 -17.03 8.09
N GLU A 98 13.31 -16.72 7.80
CA GLU A 98 13.86 -16.81 6.43
C GLU A 98 13.76 -18.22 5.83
N GLU A 99 13.69 -19.23 6.69
CA GLU A 99 13.56 -20.64 6.30
C GLU A 99 12.17 -20.97 5.75
N ASP A 100 11.17 -20.13 6.01
CA ASP A 100 9.80 -20.35 5.56
C ASP A 100 9.67 -19.99 4.08
N LYS A 101 9.58 -21.01 3.23
CA LYS A 101 9.48 -20.83 1.79
C LYS A 101 8.12 -20.29 1.34
N ILE A 102 7.07 -20.57 2.09
CA ILE A 102 5.71 -20.10 1.82
C ILE A 102 5.25 -19.29 3.01
N VAL A 103 5.25 -17.98 2.84
CA VAL A 103 4.93 -17.05 3.90
C VAL A 103 3.42 -16.78 3.99
N GLY A 104 2.72 -16.93 2.87
CA GLY A 104 1.29 -16.68 2.82
C GLY A 104 0.74 -16.75 1.42
N LYS A 105 -0.55 -16.44 1.30
CA LYS A 105 -1.26 -16.36 0.03
C LYS A 105 -1.87 -14.99 -0.13
N ALA A 106 -1.79 -14.45 -1.32
CA ALA A 106 -2.39 -13.16 -1.64
C ALA A 106 -3.39 -13.32 -2.78
N THR A 107 -4.53 -12.65 -2.65
CA THR A 107 -5.54 -12.55 -3.70
C THR A 107 -5.73 -11.08 -4.04
N HIS A 108 -6.07 -10.81 -5.31
CA HIS A 108 -6.35 -9.46 -5.79
C HIS A 108 -7.73 -9.45 -6.42
N GLU A 109 -8.68 -8.78 -5.78
CA GLU A 109 -10.06 -8.75 -6.23
C GLU A 109 -10.69 -7.41 -5.88
N ASN A 110 -11.38 -6.80 -6.82
CA ASN A 110 -12.09 -5.53 -6.63
C ASN A 110 -11.21 -4.40 -6.07
N GLY A 111 -9.95 -4.37 -6.50
CA GLY A 111 -8.99 -3.36 -6.04
C GLY A 111 -8.46 -3.60 -4.62
N VAL A 112 -8.76 -4.74 -4.02
CA VAL A 112 -8.27 -5.09 -2.68
C VAL A 112 -7.33 -6.28 -2.79
N VAL A 113 -6.15 -6.15 -2.22
CA VAL A 113 -5.22 -7.26 -2.05
C VAL A 113 -5.41 -7.81 -0.65
N THR A 114 -5.78 -9.07 -0.56
CA THR A 114 -5.94 -9.75 0.72
C THR A 114 -4.81 -10.75 0.90
N LEU A 115 -3.97 -10.51 1.89
CA LEU A 115 -2.85 -11.36 2.23
C LEU A 115 -3.21 -12.18 3.48
N LYS A 116 -3.05 -13.50 3.41
CA LYS A 116 -3.23 -14.40 4.54
C LYS A 116 -1.90 -15.04 4.90
N ILE A 117 -1.46 -14.83 6.12
CA ILE A 117 -0.18 -15.32 6.61
C ILE A 117 -0.45 -16.27 7.78
N PRO A 118 -0.03 -17.55 7.69
CA PRO A 118 -0.19 -18.45 8.81
C PRO A 118 0.53 -17.95 10.05
N ILE A 119 -0.16 -17.92 11.18
CA ILE A 119 0.44 -17.49 12.43
C ILE A 119 1.30 -18.63 12.97
N PRO A 120 2.58 -18.37 13.32
CA PRO A 120 3.43 -19.40 13.90
C PRO A 120 2.82 -19.96 15.18
N LYS A 121 2.84 -21.29 15.31
CA LYS A 121 2.31 -21.94 16.51
C LYS A 121 3.25 -21.70 17.69
N SER A 122 2.66 -21.40 18.84
CA SER A 122 3.43 -21.32 20.06
C SER A 122 3.96 -22.69 20.44
N THR A 123 5.18 -22.73 20.95
CA THR A 123 5.80 -23.95 21.41
C THR A 123 5.66 -24.03 22.94
N ASN A 124 5.17 -25.16 23.43
CA ASN A 124 5.11 -25.39 24.87
C ASN A 124 6.51 -25.52 25.43
N ILE A 125 6.75 -24.89 26.56
CA ILE A 125 7.99 -25.02 27.28
C ILE A 125 7.77 -26.10 28.35
N PRO A 126 8.48 -27.25 28.29
CA PRO A 126 8.32 -28.28 29.30
C PRO A 126 8.87 -27.84 30.67
N ILE A 127 8.12 -28.13 31.70
CA ILE A 127 8.51 -27.80 33.06
C ILE A 127 9.08 -29.10 33.69
N THR A 128 10.30 -29.02 34.10
CA THR A 128 10.98 -30.13 34.78
C THR A 128 10.98 -29.97 36.29
#